data_e40cd0cc5dfe92967393427e5e60453b
#
_entry.id   e40cd0cc5dfe92967393427e5e60453b
#
_cell.length_a   1.000
_cell.length_b   1.000
_cell.length_c   1.000
_cell.angle_alpha   90.00
_cell.angle_beta   90.00
_cell.angle_gamma   90.00
#
_symmetry.space_group_name_H-M   'P 1'
#
loop_
_entity.id
_entity.type
_entity.pdbx_description
1 polymer ?
#
loop_
_entity_poly.entity_id
_entity_poly.type
_entity_poly.pdbx_seq_one_letter_code
_entity_poly.pdbx_strand_id
1 'polypeptide(L)'
;MFYRSLFPRDVLSELERLQREMQQGFERSPSIRGVARGGFPALNVGSTADSLEIYAFVPGADPAGIDVQLEKGVLTIAGERRSTLPAADAKATVHIDERFAGRFRRVVTLPDDIDPNAVTARFRDGVLHISVKRRQAAQPRRIEIQ
;
A
#
# COMPACT_ATOMS: atom_id res chain seq x y z
N MET A 1 24.60 23.36 -47.03
CA MET A 1 23.66 23.99 -46.11
C MET A 1 23.56 23.17 -44.86
N PHE A 2 24.18 23.60 -43.78
CA PHE A 2 24.15 22.90 -42.50
C PHE A 2 22.97 23.38 -41.69
N TYR A 3 21.93 22.58 -41.54
CA TYR A 3 20.90 22.81 -40.55
C TYR A 3 21.48 22.48 -39.19
N ARG A 4 21.93 23.47 -38.47
CA ARG A 4 22.23 23.38 -37.03
C ARG A 4 20.90 23.12 -36.31
N SER A 5 20.76 21.94 -35.73
CA SER A 5 19.72 21.60 -34.74
C SER A 5 19.76 22.63 -33.60
N LEU A 6 18.72 23.44 -33.50
CA LEU A 6 18.60 24.56 -32.54
C LEU A 6 18.18 24.12 -31.13
N PHE A 7 18.09 22.82 -30.87
CA PHE A 7 17.75 22.31 -29.55
C PHE A 7 18.89 21.48 -29.01
N PRO A 8 19.52 21.88 -27.89
CA PRO A 8 20.48 21.06 -27.18
C PRO A 8 19.78 19.77 -26.72
N ARG A 9 20.42 18.62 -26.91
CA ARG A 9 19.89 17.30 -26.48
C ARG A 9 19.60 17.24 -24.97
N ASP A 10 20.16 18.14 -24.19
CA ASP A 10 19.97 18.21 -22.75
C ASP A 10 18.59 18.72 -22.32
N VAL A 11 17.92 19.57 -23.12
CA VAL A 11 16.61 20.14 -22.78
C VAL A 11 15.51 19.09 -22.84
N LEU A 12 15.58 18.13 -23.75
CA LEU A 12 14.60 17.05 -23.85
C LEU A 12 14.73 16.05 -22.67
N SER A 13 15.96 15.76 -22.26
CA SER A 13 16.20 14.88 -21.11
C SER A 13 15.77 15.53 -19.79
N GLU A 14 15.93 16.85 -19.65
CA GLU A 14 15.44 17.61 -18.50
C GLU A 14 13.92 17.69 -18.46
N LEU A 15 13.27 17.86 -19.62
CA LEU A 15 11.81 17.86 -19.73
C LEU A 15 11.21 16.49 -19.35
N GLU A 16 11.82 15.40 -19.82
CA GLU A 16 11.40 14.05 -19.46
C GLU A 16 11.61 13.73 -17.96
N ARG A 17 12.67 14.30 -17.37
CA ARG A 17 12.93 14.20 -15.93
C ARG A 17 11.89 14.95 -15.12
N LEU A 18 11.59 16.19 -15.49
CA LEU A 18 10.54 17.00 -14.88
C LEU A 18 9.15 16.36 -15.01
N GLN A 19 8.86 15.76 -16.16
CA GLN A 19 7.59 15.06 -16.38
C GLN A 19 7.49 13.82 -15.49
N ARG A 20 8.57 13.07 -15.28
CA ARG A 20 8.61 11.93 -14.34
C ARG A 20 8.50 12.38 -12.88
N GLU A 21 9.14 13.48 -12.49
CA GLU A 21 9.02 14.05 -11.14
C GLU A 21 7.61 14.59 -10.86
N MET A 22 6.96 15.20 -11.84
CA MET A 22 5.56 15.61 -11.74
C MET A 22 4.61 14.41 -11.61
N GLN A 23 4.79 13.36 -12.39
CA GLN A 23 3.99 12.14 -12.26
C GLN A 23 4.17 11.47 -10.89
N GLN A 24 5.39 11.40 -10.38
CA GLN A 24 5.67 10.89 -9.03
C GLN A 24 5.11 11.79 -7.92
N GLY A 25 5.01 13.09 -8.14
CA GLY A 25 4.39 14.05 -7.22
C GLY A 25 2.88 13.87 -7.12
N PHE A 26 2.20 13.53 -8.21
CA PHE A 26 0.77 13.23 -8.24
C PHE A 26 0.44 11.85 -7.65
N GLU A 27 1.34 10.89 -7.74
CA GLU A 27 1.17 9.56 -7.12
C GLU A 27 1.39 9.58 -5.60
N ARG A 28 2.03 10.61 -5.07
CA ARG A 28 2.34 10.74 -3.64
C ARG A 28 1.29 11.45 -2.78
N SER A 29 0.19 11.89 -3.36
CA SER A 29 -0.91 12.43 -2.56
C SER A 29 -1.92 11.32 -2.28
N PRO A 30 -1.85 10.63 -1.11
CA PRO A 30 -2.87 9.67 -0.73
C PRO A 30 -4.12 10.45 -0.32
N SER A 31 -4.87 10.91 -1.30
CA SER A 31 -6.21 11.40 -1.05
C SER A 31 -7.06 10.21 -0.62
N ILE A 32 -7.58 10.24 0.59
CA ILE A 32 -8.58 9.27 1.11
C ILE A 32 -9.81 9.20 0.17
N ARG A 33 -10.02 10.22 -0.67
CA ARG A 33 -11.12 10.33 -1.62
C ARG A 33 -10.80 9.86 -3.03
N GLY A 34 -9.54 9.71 -3.37
CA GLY A 34 -9.09 9.33 -4.70
C GLY A 34 -8.29 8.04 -4.64
N VAL A 35 -8.96 6.92 -4.38
CA VAL A 35 -8.34 5.63 -4.63
C VAL A 35 -8.26 5.47 -6.15
N ALA A 36 -7.13 5.87 -6.72
CA ALA A 36 -6.80 5.55 -8.10
C ALA A 36 -6.99 4.04 -8.31
N ARG A 37 -7.46 3.65 -9.48
CA ARG A 37 -7.68 2.23 -9.81
C ARG A 37 -6.46 1.42 -9.39
N GLY A 38 -6.62 0.51 -8.43
CA GLY A 38 -5.54 -0.32 -7.88
C GLY A 38 -5.03 0.10 -6.49
N GLY A 39 -5.49 1.20 -5.93
CA GLY A 39 -5.08 1.69 -4.61
C GLY A 39 -5.91 1.21 -3.42
N PHE A 40 -6.96 0.43 -3.64
CA PHE A 40 -7.74 -0.13 -2.54
C PHE A 40 -7.14 -1.46 -2.04
N PRO A 41 -7.13 -1.68 -0.73
CA PRO A 41 -7.41 -0.74 0.36
C PRO A 41 -6.28 0.29 0.56
N ALA A 42 -6.61 1.43 1.15
CA ALA A 42 -5.60 2.36 1.64
C ALA A 42 -4.78 1.70 2.75
N LEU A 43 -3.47 1.93 2.77
CA LEU A 43 -2.55 1.37 3.75
C LEU A 43 -1.80 2.47 4.49
N ASN A 44 -1.65 2.29 5.80
CA ASN A 44 -0.64 3.00 6.57
C ASN A 44 0.39 1.98 7.05
N VAL A 45 1.66 2.29 6.84
CA VAL A 45 2.78 1.45 7.28
C VAL A 45 3.69 2.30 8.14
N GLY A 46 3.93 1.85 9.35
CA GLY A 46 4.80 2.51 10.31
C GLY A 46 5.76 1.51 10.96
N SER A 47 6.86 2.03 11.50
CA SER A 47 7.85 1.23 12.22
C SER A 47 7.99 1.73 13.64
N THR A 48 8.08 0.79 14.57
CA THR A 48 8.56 1.03 15.94
C THR A 48 9.97 0.46 16.10
N ALA A 49 10.53 0.57 17.30
CA ALA A 49 11.80 -0.07 17.63
C ALA A 49 11.68 -1.61 17.52
N ASP A 50 10.51 -2.17 17.86
CA ASP A 50 10.31 -3.60 18.06
C ASP A 50 9.44 -4.27 16.99
N SER A 51 8.73 -3.49 16.19
CA SER A 51 7.75 -4.00 15.22
C SER A 51 7.56 -3.11 14.00
N LEU A 52 7.01 -3.71 12.97
CA LEU A 52 6.42 -3.03 11.82
C LEU A 52 4.90 -3.14 11.94
N GLU A 53 4.23 -2.00 11.83
CA GLU A 53 2.78 -1.89 11.99
C GLU A 53 2.14 -1.52 10.66
N ILE A 54 1.19 -2.32 10.21
CA ILE A 54 0.49 -2.13 8.94
C ILE A 54 -1.01 -2.06 9.22
N TYR A 55 -1.63 -0.99 8.75
CA TYR A 55 -3.06 -0.77 8.84
C TYR A 55 -3.65 -0.74 7.44
N ALA A 56 -4.57 -1.65 7.14
CA ALA A 56 -5.32 -1.68 5.90
C ALA A 56 -6.78 -1.29 6.17
N PHE A 57 -7.26 -0.26 5.49
CA PHE A 57 -8.60 0.27 5.68
C PHE A 57 -9.56 -0.40 4.70
N VAL A 58 -10.28 -1.42 5.17
CA VAL A 58 -11.19 -2.27 4.39
C VAL A 58 -12.63 -2.24 4.92
N PRO A 59 -13.23 -1.07 5.07
CA PRO A 59 -14.58 -0.98 5.62
C PRO A 59 -15.58 -1.71 4.75
N GLY A 60 -16.43 -2.52 5.38
CA GLY A 60 -17.46 -3.31 4.70
C GLY A 60 -16.95 -4.59 4.03
N ALA A 61 -15.69 -4.98 4.23
CA ALA A 61 -15.21 -6.30 3.86
C ALA A 61 -15.52 -7.32 4.97
N ASP A 62 -15.77 -8.56 4.55
CA ASP A 62 -15.90 -9.68 5.49
C ASP A 62 -14.50 -10.15 5.91
N PRO A 63 -14.19 -10.16 7.22
CA PRO A 63 -12.89 -10.66 7.71
C PRO A 63 -12.56 -12.08 7.25
N ALA A 64 -13.57 -12.94 7.12
CA ALA A 64 -13.39 -14.31 6.64
C ALA A 64 -12.95 -14.40 5.17
N GLY A 65 -13.19 -13.34 4.39
CA GLY A 65 -12.81 -13.24 2.98
C GLY A 65 -11.47 -12.51 2.76
N ILE A 66 -10.78 -12.13 3.85
CA ILE A 66 -9.47 -11.47 3.74
C ILE A 66 -8.37 -12.51 3.97
N ASP A 67 -7.47 -12.62 3.03
CA ASP A 67 -6.29 -13.46 3.08
C ASP A 67 -5.04 -12.60 3.29
N VAL A 68 -4.19 -13.00 4.23
CA VAL A 68 -2.93 -12.32 4.55
C VAL A 68 -1.80 -13.34 4.52
N GLN A 69 -0.85 -13.13 3.64
CA GLN A 69 0.28 -14.04 3.45
C GLN A 69 1.59 -13.26 3.57
N LEU A 70 2.55 -13.84 4.28
CA LEU A 70 3.92 -13.34 4.36
C LEU A 70 4.87 -14.41 3.81
N GLU A 71 5.52 -14.09 2.70
CA GLU A 71 6.49 -14.97 2.08
C GLU A 71 7.72 -14.16 1.63
N LYS A 72 8.91 -14.63 2.04
CA LYS A 72 10.20 -14.05 1.63
C LYS A 72 10.28 -12.52 1.79
N GLY A 73 9.76 -12.00 2.89
CA GLY A 73 9.76 -10.56 3.17
C GLY A 73 8.69 -9.76 2.38
N VAL A 74 7.77 -10.45 1.71
CA VAL A 74 6.68 -9.82 0.99
C VAL A 74 5.36 -10.17 1.67
N LEU A 75 4.67 -9.13 2.17
CA LEU A 75 3.34 -9.25 2.74
C LEU A 75 2.31 -9.01 1.64
N THR A 76 1.43 -9.97 1.43
CA THR A 76 0.29 -9.84 0.51
C THR A 76 -1.01 -9.81 1.32
N ILE A 77 -1.85 -8.82 1.05
CA ILE A 77 -3.20 -8.69 1.59
C ILE A 77 -4.15 -8.77 0.41
N ALA A 78 -5.02 -9.77 0.38
CA ALA A 78 -5.99 -9.97 -0.67
C ALA A 78 -7.39 -10.21 -0.09
N GLY A 79 -8.41 -9.92 -0.87
CA GLY A 79 -9.79 -10.13 -0.45
C GLY A 79 -10.80 -9.60 -1.44
N GLU A 80 -12.04 -9.57 -1.00
CA GLU A 80 -13.16 -9.04 -1.78
C GLU A 80 -14.02 -8.13 -0.90
N ARG A 81 -14.38 -6.98 -1.45
CA ARG A 81 -15.41 -6.12 -0.87
C ARG A 81 -16.62 -6.13 -1.77
N ARG A 82 -17.71 -6.68 -1.28
CA ARG A 82 -18.97 -6.74 -2.03
C ARG A 82 -19.62 -5.37 -2.10
N SER A 83 -20.29 -5.10 -3.23
CA SER A 83 -21.16 -3.92 -3.34
C SER A 83 -22.36 -4.08 -2.41
N THR A 84 -22.72 -2.99 -1.74
CA THR A 84 -23.96 -2.89 -0.95
C THR A 84 -25.07 -2.18 -1.72
N LEU A 85 -24.84 -1.85 -2.99
CA LEU A 85 -25.82 -1.22 -3.85
C LEU A 85 -26.92 -2.23 -4.24
N PRO A 86 -28.14 -1.75 -4.52
CA PRO A 86 -29.19 -2.59 -5.06
C PRO A 86 -28.76 -3.30 -6.34
N ALA A 87 -29.20 -4.54 -6.51
CA ALA A 87 -28.97 -5.27 -7.76
C ALA A 87 -29.60 -4.54 -8.95
N ALA A 88 -29.05 -4.76 -10.15
CA ALA A 88 -29.50 -4.07 -11.37
C ALA A 88 -30.99 -4.34 -11.74
N ASP A 89 -31.56 -5.41 -11.21
CA ASP A 89 -32.97 -5.81 -11.37
C ASP A 89 -33.90 -5.23 -10.28
N ALA A 90 -33.34 -4.64 -9.22
CA ALA A 90 -34.11 -3.93 -8.22
C ALA A 90 -34.67 -2.65 -8.84
N LYS A 91 -35.94 -2.31 -8.47
CA LYS A 91 -36.58 -1.04 -8.86
C LYS A 91 -35.92 0.15 -8.15
N ALA A 92 -34.60 0.26 -8.26
CA ALA A 92 -33.81 1.28 -7.61
C ALA A 92 -32.83 1.89 -8.62
N THR A 93 -32.67 3.20 -8.53
CA THR A 93 -31.70 3.94 -9.36
C THR A 93 -30.53 4.36 -8.50
N VAL A 94 -29.32 3.99 -8.91
CA VAL A 94 -28.09 4.45 -8.27
C VAL A 94 -27.66 5.76 -8.90
N HIS A 95 -27.60 6.84 -8.12
CA HIS A 95 -27.21 8.15 -8.60
C HIS A 95 -25.71 8.41 -8.46
N ILE A 96 -25.09 7.89 -7.40
CA ILE A 96 -23.66 8.07 -7.12
C ILE A 96 -23.13 6.75 -6.56
N ASP A 97 -22.01 6.28 -7.11
CA ASP A 97 -21.26 5.11 -6.64
C ASP A 97 -19.77 5.44 -6.62
N GLU A 98 -19.28 5.85 -5.45
CA GLU A 98 -17.89 6.28 -5.25
C GLU A 98 -17.07 5.29 -4.44
N ARG A 99 -17.69 4.18 -4.01
CA ARG A 99 -17.03 3.20 -3.17
C ARG A 99 -16.53 2.03 -3.98
N PHE A 100 -15.26 1.65 -3.74
CA PHE A 100 -14.69 0.46 -4.35
C PHE A 100 -15.51 -0.79 -4.00
N ALA A 101 -15.80 -1.61 -4.99
CA ALA A 101 -16.33 -2.95 -4.83
C ALA A 101 -15.56 -3.90 -5.77
N GLY A 102 -15.35 -5.12 -5.34
CA GLY A 102 -14.64 -6.14 -6.10
C GLY A 102 -13.47 -6.74 -5.33
N ARG A 103 -12.65 -7.48 -6.05
CA ARG A 103 -11.44 -8.10 -5.52
C ARG A 103 -10.32 -7.08 -5.42
N PHE A 104 -9.54 -7.19 -4.36
CA PHE A 104 -8.37 -6.35 -4.15
C PHE A 104 -7.16 -7.21 -3.78
N ARG A 105 -5.99 -6.68 -4.08
CA ARG A 105 -4.70 -7.23 -3.65
C ARG A 105 -3.72 -6.09 -3.42
N ARG A 106 -3.11 -6.07 -2.24
CA ARG A 106 -2.03 -5.16 -1.90
C ARG A 106 -0.78 -5.96 -1.54
N VAL A 107 0.34 -5.46 -1.96
CA VAL A 107 1.66 -6.07 -1.71
C VAL A 107 2.55 -5.04 -1.03
N VAL A 108 3.17 -5.43 0.07
CA VAL A 108 4.08 -4.59 0.85
C VAL A 108 5.38 -5.35 1.03
N THR A 109 6.47 -4.79 0.56
CA THR A 109 7.81 -5.32 0.83
C THR A 109 8.23 -4.91 2.23
N LEU A 110 8.59 -5.86 3.05
CA LEU A 110 9.04 -5.67 4.42
C LEU A 110 10.57 -5.64 4.49
N PRO A 111 11.16 -4.95 5.48
CA PRO A 111 12.59 -4.95 5.68
C PRO A 111 13.08 -6.35 6.14
N ASP A 112 14.37 -6.62 5.93
CA ASP A 112 14.97 -7.93 6.20
C ASP A 112 15.09 -8.27 7.70
N ASP A 113 14.94 -7.27 8.56
CA ASP A 113 15.08 -7.41 10.02
C ASP A 113 13.79 -7.86 10.73
N ILE A 114 12.76 -8.26 9.99
CA ILE A 114 11.51 -8.78 10.55
C ILE A 114 11.61 -10.27 10.89
N ASP A 115 10.82 -10.69 11.88
CA ASP A 115 10.62 -12.10 12.20
C ASP A 115 9.34 -12.62 11.52
N PRO A 116 9.45 -13.48 10.49
CA PRO A 116 8.29 -13.98 9.77
C PRO A 116 7.41 -14.93 10.63
N ASN A 117 7.91 -15.42 11.76
CA ASN A 117 7.15 -16.28 12.67
C ASN A 117 6.40 -15.48 13.74
N ALA A 118 6.70 -14.20 13.90
CA ALA A 118 6.10 -13.34 14.90
C ALA A 118 5.18 -12.29 14.27
N VAL A 119 4.15 -12.77 13.55
CA VAL A 119 3.14 -11.96 12.88
C VAL A 119 1.81 -12.14 13.57
N THR A 120 1.13 -11.03 13.84
CA THR A 120 -0.26 -11.02 14.32
C THR A 120 -1.12 -10.17 13.43
N ALA A 121 -2.36 -10.60 13.20
CA ALA A 121 -3.34 -9.84 12.45
C ALA A 121 -4.65 -9.75 13.24
N ARG A 122 -5.25 -8.56 13.26
CA ARG A 122 -6.54 -8.29 13.92
C ARG A 122 -7.41 -7.45 13.02
N PHE A 123 -8.67 -7.79 12.91
CA PHE A 123 -9.65 -7.00 12.19
C PHE A 123 -10.66 -6.42 13.17
N ARG A 124 -10.83 -5.10 13.14
CA ARG A 124 -11.80 -4.40 13.96
C ARG A 124 -12.25 -3.11 13.26
N ASP A 125 -13.56 -2.85 13.29
CA ASP A 125 -14.15 -1.60 12.78
C ASP A 125 -13.74 -1.26 11.33
N GLY A 126 -13.60 -2.27 10.47
CA GLY A 126 -13.18 -2.09 9.09
C GLY A 126 -11.69 -1.85 8.88
N VAL A 127 -10.88 -2.03 9.92
CA VAL A 127 -9.43 -1.88 9.86
C VAL A 127 -8.76 -3.23 10.13
N LEU A 128 -7.95 -3.67 9.19
CA LEU A 128 -7.05 -4.80 9.37
C LEU A 128 -5.71 -4.26 9.88
N HIS A 129 -5.37 -4.58 11.10
CA HIS A 129 -4.09 -4.28 11.71
C HIS A 129 -3.18 -5.51 11.71
N ILE A 130 -2.01 -5.39 11.11
CA ILE A 130 -1.00 -6.43 11.05
C ILE A 130 0.24 -5.88 11.74
N SER A 131 0.72 -6.63 12.74
CA SER A 131 1.96 -6.33 13.46
C SER A 131 2.98 -7.43 13.20
N VAL A 132 4.15 -7.07 12.72
CA VAL A 132 5.26 -7.98 12.46
C VAL A 132 6.43 -7.58 13.36
N LYS A 133 6.83 -8.45 14.26
CA LYS A 133 7.96 -8.17 15.15
C LYS A 133 9.27 -8.11 14.37
N ARG A 134 10.16 -7.25 14.82
CA ARG A 134 11.54 -7.25 14.35
C ARG A 134 12.32 -8.36 15.04
N ARG A 135 13.24 -8.95 14.30
CA ARG A 135 14.26 -9.79 14.92
C ARG A 135 15.00 -8.94 15.94
N GLN A 136 15.23 -9.46 17.12
CA GLN A 136 16.10 -8.79 18.06
C GLN A 136 17.48 -8.71 17.39
N ALA A 137 17.79 -7.56 16.81
CA ALA A 137 19.15 -7.23 16.47
C ALA A 137 19.94 -7.42 17.75
N ALA A 138 21.06 -8.14 17.69
CA ALA A 138 21.95 -8.31 18.83
C ALA A 138 22.15 -6.92 19.42
N GLN A 139 21.57 -6.68 20.60
CA GLN A 139 21.75 -5.39 21.28
C GLN A 139 23.23 -5.13 21.36
N PRO A 140 23.72 -3.90 21.12
CA PRO A 140 25.13 -3.58 21.24
C PRO A 140 25.59 -4.03 22.61
N ARG A 141 26.36 -5.10 22.66
CA ARG A 141 26.92 -5.62 23.90
C ARG A 141 28.02 -4.64 24.30
N ARG A 142 27.84 -3.98 25.42
CA ARG A 142 28.93 -3.20 26.03
C ARG A 142 30.02 -4.19 26.41
N ILE A 143 31.15 -4.11 25.71
CA ILE A 143 32.32 -4.92 26.03
C ILE A 143 33.10 -4.16 27.12
N GLU A 144 33.18 -4.74 28.31
CA GLU A 144 34.05 -4.22 29.36
C GLU A 144 35.47 -4.63 29.01
N ILE A 145 36.36 -3.61 28.89
CA ILE A 145 37.78 -3.82 28.67
C ILE A 145 38.38 -4.11 30.04
N GLN A 146 38.97 -5.28 30.20
CA GLN A 146 39.75 -5.65 31.38
C GLN A 146 41.17 -5.07 31.26
#